data_9b34cac1d67121413fd51d216f874767
#
_entry.id   9b34cac1d67121413fd51d216f874767
#
_cell.length_a   1.000
_cell.length_b   1.000
_cell.length_c   1.000
_cell.angle_alpha   90.00
_cell.angle_beta   90.00
_cell.angle_gamma   90.00
#
_symmetry.space_group_name_H-M   'P 1'
#
loop_
_entity.id
_entity.type
_entity.pdbx_description
1 polymer ?
#
loop_
_entity_poly.entity_id
_entity_poly.type
_entity_poly.pdbx_seq_one_letter_code
_entity_poly.pdbx_strand_id
1 'polypeptide(L)'
;RTVACVLQRGERAMERAFAHGLRAMRSHVDSGGPGAEPSWDALLTLQQRWRRRIDLQLVALVPLEFWCSAEADALARRVAASGGCLGGVLTPPCGSALVTEQLEVLLRLADRHNCGVDLHIDEADHGAAQGMVQLLKALQRVPVQVPVTCSHASSLSLLPASSLARLAERMAAAQLSVIALPLTNAWLLARADDATPLQRPQAPIRQLQRSGVPVAVAGDNVADPWFPG
;
A
#
# COMPACT_ATOMS: atom_id res chain seq x y z
N ARG A 1 3.53 17.44 -14.53
CA ARG A 1 2.17 16.85 -14.72
C ARG A 1 1.15 17.99 -14.70
N THR A 2 0.12 17.92 -15.56
CA THR A 2 -1.02 18.84 -15.53
C THR A 2 -2.28 18.09 -15.11
N VAL A 3 -3.26 18.78 -14.53
CA VAL A 3 -4.57 18.20 -14.15
C VAL A 3 -5.21 17.49 -15.36
N ALA A 4 -5.21 18.13 -16.54
CA ALA A 4 -5.80 17.57 -17.75
C ALA A 4 -5.15 16.24 -18.18
N CYS A 5 -3.82 16.14 -18.12
CA CYS A 5 -3.10 14.91 -18.45
C CYS A 5 -3.43 13.77 -17.45
N VAL A 6 -3.48 14.08 -16.15
CA VAL A 6 -3.81 13.08 -15.13
C VAL A 6 -5.27 12.64 -15.26
N LEU A 7 -6.20 13.58 -15.48
CA LEU A 7 -7.61 13.27 -15.73
C LEU A 7 -7.79 12.34 -16.94
N GLN A 8 -7.17 12.64 -18.08
CA GLN A 8 -7.29 11.82 -19.28
C GLN A 8 -6.81 10.39 -19.06
N ARG A 9 -5.69 10.21 -18.38
CA ARG A 9 -5.15 8.88 -18.07
C ARG A 9 -6.03 8.14 -17.05
N GLY A 10 -6.45 8.84 -16.01
CA GLY A 10 -7.32 8.29 -14.99
C GLY A 10 -8.70 7.90 -15.54
N GLU A 11 -9.29 8.70 -16.42
CA GLU A 11 -10.56 8.37 -17.08
C GLU A 11 -10.46 7.03 -17.84
N ARG A 12 -9.41 6.85 -18.65
CA ARG A 12 -9.17 5.59 -19.36
C ARG A 12 -9.00 4.39 -18.41
N ALA A 13 -8.32 4.58 -17.28
CA ALA A 13 -8.15 3.53 -16.28
C ALA A 13 -9.50 3.15 -15.64
N MET A 14 -10.33 4.14 -15.30
CA MET A 14 -11.66 3.93 -14.73
C MET A 14 -12.60 3.25 -15.73
N GLU A 15 -12.58 3.65 -17.01
CA GLU A 15 -13.35 3.01 -18.09
C GLU A 15 -13.00 1.54 -18.23
N ARG A 16 -11.71 1.20 -18.27
CA ARG A 16 -11.24 -0.18 -18.32
C ARG A 16 -11.67 -0.96 -17.09
N ALA A 17 -11.42 -0.44 -15.90
CA ALA A 17 -11.82 -1.08 -14.66
C ALA A 17 -13.33 -1.37 -14.62
N PHE A 18 -14.15 -0.43 -15.03
CA PHE A 18 -15.59 -0.60 -15.11
C PHE A 18 -16.00 -1.64 -16.14
N ALA A 19 -15.39 -1.65 -17.33
CA ALA A 19 -15.65 -2.64 -18.39
C ALA A 19 -15.29 -4.07 -17.93
N HIS A 20 -14.27 -4.20 -17.08
CA HIS A 20 -13.89 -5.48 -16.46
C HIS A 20 -14.71 -5.82 -15.20
N GLY A 21 -15.73 -5.06 -14.89
CA GLY A 21 -16.67 -5.35 -13.80
C GLY A 21 -16.27 -4.84 -12.42
N LEU A 22 -15.20 -4.05 -12.28
CA LEU A 22 -14.84 -3.47 -11.00
C LEU A 22 -15.90 -2.49 -10.51
N ARG A 23 -16.17 -2.51 -9.21
CA ARG A 23 -17.10 -1.58 -8.53
C ARG A 23 -16.42 -0.75 -7.45
N ALA A 24 -15.23 -1.16 -7.04
CA ALA A 24 -14.39 -0.42 -6.12
C ALA A 24 -12.94 -0.49 -6.59
N MET A 25 -12.19 0.59 -6.39
CA MET A 25 -10.76 0.70 -6.72
C MET A 25 -10.07 1.56 -5.68
N ARG A 26 -8.85 1.18 -5.31
CA ARG A 26 -7.97 2.01 -4.51
C ARG A 26 -6.81 2.46 -5.40
N SER A 27 -6.49 3.75 -5.38
CA SER A 27 -5.40 4.33 -6.16
C SER A 27 -4.46 5.14 -5.27
N HIS A 28 -3.17 4.92 -5.43
CA HIS A 28 -2.13 5.65 -4.72
C HIS A 28 -1.79 6.94 -5.46
N VAL A 29 -1.68 8.04 -4.71
CA VAL A 29 -1.38 9.38 -5.21
C VAL A 29 -0.03 9.80 -4.66
N ASP A 30 0.96 9.93 -5.54
CA ASP A 30 2.25 10.55 -5.17
C ASP A 30 1.96 11.93 -4.58
N SER A 31 2.09 12.07 -3.26
CA SER A 31 1.66 13.24 -2.51
C SER A 31 2.82 14.13 -2.08
N GLY A 32 4.03 13.83 -2.54
CA GLY A 32 5.21 14.66 -2.38
C GLY A 32 5.58 15.42 -3.66
N GLY A 33 6.19 16.62 -3.48
CA GLY A 33 6.73 17.41 -4.57
C GLY A 33 5.69 18.13 -5.46
N PRO A 34 6.14 18.81 -6.53
CA PRO A 34 5.32 19.75 -7.31
C PRO A 34 4.20 19.10 -8.14
N GLY A 35 4.23 17.78 -8.31
CA GLY A 35 3.20 17.03 -9.02
C GLY A 35 2.02 16.59 -8.14
N ALA A 36 2.08 16.79 -6.84
CA ALA A 36 1.07 16.32 -5.88
C ALA A 36 -0.27 17.02 -6.09
N GLU A 37 -0.31 18.34 -6.06
CA GLU A 37 -1.55 19.12 -6.19
C GLU A 37 -2.33 18.81 -7.47
N PRO A 38 -1.73 18.87 -8.69
CA PRO A 38 -2.43 18.49 -9.90
C PRO A 38 -2.94 17.05 -9.92
N SER A 39 -2.24 16.12 -9.26
CA SER A 39 -2.67 14.72 -9.15
C SER A 39 -3.88 14.58 -8.24
N TRP A 40 -3.86 15.21 -7.06
CA TRP A 40 -5.00 15.24 -6.15
C TRP A 40 -6.25 15.85 -6.78
N ASP A 41 -6.13 17.02 -7.42
CA ASP A 41 -7.26 17.70 -8.07
C ASP A 41 -7.91 16.84 -9.15
N ALA A 42 -7.06 16.19 -9.97
CA ALA A 42 -7.54 15.28 -11.00
C ALA A 42 -8.26 14.06 -10.41
N LEU A 43 -7.68 13.41 -9.41
CA LEU A 43 -8.24 12.18 -8.85
C LEU A 43 -9.48 12.43 -7.98
N LEU A 44 -9.56 13.54 -7.27
CA LEU A 44 -10.80 13.98 -6.61
C LEU A 44 -11.92 14.26 -7.61
N THR A 45 -11.57 14.86 -8.76
CA THR A 45 -12.52 15.04 -9.87
C THR A 45 -13.02 13.70 -10.41
N LEU A 46 -12.13 12.72 -10.61
CA LEU A 46 -12.51 11.38 -11.06
C LEU A 46 -13.38 10.66 -10.02
N GLN A 47 -13.04 10.75 -8.75
CA GLN A 47 -13.83 10.18 -7.65
C GLN A 47 -15.28 10.69 -7.71
N GLN A 48 -15.48 11.98 -7.90
CA GLN A 48 -16.81 12.57 -8.03
C GLN A 48 -17.56 12.12 -9.31
N ARG A 49 -16.87 12.08 -10.46
CA ARG A 49 -17.46 11.69 -11.75
C ARG A 49 -17.92 10.21 -11.74
N TRP A 50 -17.13 9.35 -11.11
CA TRP A 50 -17.31 7.90 -11.13
C TRP A 50 -18.13 7.34 -9.97
N ARG A 51 -18.47 8.14 -8.97
CA ARG A 51 -19.11 7.73 -7.69
C ARG A 51 -20.34 6.83 -7.81
N ARG A 52 -21.02 6.82 -8.95
CA ARG A 52 -22.18 5.95 -9.23
C ARG A 52 -21.80 4.64 -9.93
N ARG A 53 -20.56 4.48 -10.32
CA ARG A 53 -20.06 3.34 -11.11
C ARG A 53 -18.96 2.60 -10.38
N ILE A 54 -17.96 3.31 -9.91
CA ILE A 54 -16.81 2.79 -9.15
C ILE A 54 -16.62 3.65 -7.92
N ASP A 55 -16.51 3.01 -6.76
CA ASP A 55 -16.06 3.65 -5.53
C ASP A 55 -14.53 3.76 -5.57
N LEU A 56 -14.03 4.99 -5.80
CA LEU A 56 -12.60 5.26 -5.91
C LEU A 56 -12.08 5.78 -4.57
N GLN A 57 -11.28 4.98 -3.87
CA GLN A 57 -10.57 5.38 -2.66
C GLN A 57 -9.15 5.84 -3.00
N LEU A 58 -8.72 6.98 -2.45
CA LEU A 58 -7.40 7.54 -2.68
C LEU A 58 -6.47 7.28 -1.49
N VAL A 59 -5.21 6.98 -1.77
CA VAL A 59 -4.17 6.82 -0.75
C VAL A 59 -3.09 7.87 -0.97
N ALA A 60 -2.78 8.67 0.04
CA ALA A 60 -1.65 9.59 -0.02
C ALA A 60 -0.34 8.80 0.12
N LEU A 61 0.41 8.66 -0.97
CA LEU A 61 1.70 7.97 -0.96
C LEU A 61 2.83 8.98 -0.79
N VAL A 62 3.57 8.84 0.32
CA VAL A 62 4.75 9.64 0.65
C VAL A 62 5.81 8.76 1.32
N PRO A 63 7.09 9.17 1.34
CA PRO A 63 8.07 8.55 2.22
C PRO A 63 7.62 8.61 3.69
N LEU A 64 7.94 7.58 4.47
CA LEU A 64 7.42 7.44 5.84
C LEU A 64 7.77 8.63 6.74
N GLU A 65 8.96 9.20 6.57
CA GLU A 65 9.44 10.38 7.31
C GLU A 65 8.59 11.65 7.08
N PHE A 66 7.88 11.74 5.95
CA PHE A 66 6.98 12.85 5.68
C PHE A 66 5.94 13.03 6.80
N TRP A 67 5.44 11.93 7.38
CA TRP A 67 4.45 12.00 8.43
C TRP A 67 4.93 12.63 9.73
N CYS A 68 6.25 12.81 9.86
CA CYS A 68 6.88 13.54 10.96
C CYS A 68 7.11 15.03 10.66
N SER A 69 6.70 15.51 9.47
CA SER A 69 6.87 16.92 9.06
C SER A 69 5.73 17.81 9.52
N ALA A 70 5.92 19.13 9.37
CA ALA A 70 4.90 20.13 9.68
C ALA A 70 3.69 20.04 8.71
N GLU A 71 3.87 19.53 7.50
CA GLU A 71 2.84 19.40 6.46
C GLU A 71 1.96 18.17 6.65
N ALA A 72 2.37 17.22 7.48
CA ALA A 72 1.70 15.92 7.67
C ALA A 72 0.22 16.05 8.04
N ASP A 73 -0.11 16.91 9.00
CA ASP A 73 -1.50 17.09 9.47
C ASP A 73 -2.40 17.71 8.40
N ALA A 74 -1.87 18.61 7.57
CA ALA A 74 -2.62 19.20 6.45
C ALA A 74 -2.95 18.15 5.38
N LEU A 75 -1.99 17.29 5.04
CA LEU A 75 -2.23 16.18 4.11
C LEU A 75 -3.21 15.16 4.71
N ALA A 76 -3.07 14.80 5.98
CA ALA A 76 -3.98 13.87 6.65
C ALA A 76 -5.43 14.36 6.65
N ARG A 77 -5.67 15.66 6.89
CA ARG A 77 -7.01 16.27 6.77
C ARG A 77 -7.58 16.18 5.35
N ARG A 78 -6.75 16.43 4.32
CA ARG A 78 -7.17 16.31 2.93
C ARG A 78 -7.58 14.87 2.60
N VAL A 79 -6.80 13.91 3.03
CA VAL A 79 -7.08 12.48 2.86
C VAL A 79 -8.38 12.10 3.55
N ALA A 80 -8.57 12.51 4.80
CA ALA A 80 -9.79 12.28 5.56
C ALA A 80 -11.04 12.81 4.84
N ALA A 81 -10.96 14.06 4.32
CA ALA A 81 -12.04 14.68 3.57
C ALA A 81 -12.42 13.93 2.28
N SER A 82 -11.48 13.15 1.71
CA SER A 82 -11.72 12.29 0.54
C SER A 82 -12.21 10.87 0.89
N GLY A 83 -12.28 10.50 2.17
CA GLY A 83 -12.53 9.12 2.60
C GLY A 83 -11.36 8.16 2.28
N GLY A 84 -10.16 8.71 2.17
CA GLY A 84 -8.96 8.00 1.75
C GLY A 84 -8.15 7.36 2.88
N CYS A 85 -6.94 6.92 2.55
CA CYS A 85 -6.00 6.32 3.48
C CYS A 85 -4.67 7.07 3.50
N LEU A 86 -3.99 7.07 4.64
CA LEU A 86 -2.60 7.52 4.75
C LEU A 86 -1.68 6.39 4.29
N GLY A 87 -0.75 6.70 3.39
CA GLY A 87 0.15 5.72 2.80
C GLY A 87 1.62 5.98 3.13
N GLY A 88 2.43 4.98 2.93
CA GLY A 88 3.88 5.06 3.10
C GLY A 88 4.58 3.87 2.48
N VAL A 89 5.91 3.95 2.41
CA VAL A 89 6.75 2.90 1.82
C VAL A 89 7.74 2.39 2.86
N LEU A 90 7.74 1.07 3.08
CA LEU A 90 8.67 0.35 3.96
C LEU A 90 9.39 -0.74 3.16
N THR A 91 10.43 -0.38 2.46
CA THR A 91 11.30 -1.31 1.75
C THR A 91 12.57 -1.58 2.58
N PRO A 92 13.02 -2.82 2.74
CA PRO A 92 14.29 -3.12 3.39
C PRO A 92 15.50 -2.38 2.74
N PRO A 93 16.47 -1.91 3.57
CA PRO A 93 16.58 -2.10 5.00
C PRO A 93 15.73 -1.10 5.80
N CYS A 94 14.77 -1.60 6.58
CA CYS A 94 13.86 -0.78 7.39
C CYS A 94 13.75 -1.28 8.85
N GLY A 95 14.76 -1.97 9.34
CA GLY A 95 14.75 -2.60 10.66
C GLY A 95 15.06 -1.67 11.86
N SER A 96 15.26 -0.36 11.66
CA SER A 96 15.68 0.57 12.71
C SER A 96 14.54 0.97 13.67
N ALA A 97 14.89 1.43 14.87
CA ALA A 97 13.93 2.00 15.82
C ALA A 97 13.23 3.25 15.27
N LEU A 98 13.95 4.06 14.49
CA LEU A 98 13.40 5.26 13.85
C LEU A 98 12.18 4.92 12.96
N VAL A 99 12.22 3.82 12.21
CA VAL A 99 11.08 3.39 11.39
C VAL A 99 9.87 3.07 12.27
N THR A 100 10.07 2.43 13.43
CA THR A 100 8.97 2.19 14.38
C THR A 100 8.38 3.51 14.88
N GLU A 101 9.20 4.49 15.24
CA GLU A 101 8.75 5.81 15.70
C GLU A 101 7.97 6.56 14.62
N GLN A 102 8.44 6.54 13.36
CA GLN A 102 7.72 7.13 12.22
C GLN A 102 6.37 6.46 11.98
N LEU A 103 6.30 5.13 12.09
CA LEU A 103 5.05 4.38 12.02
C LEU A 103 4.08 4.75 13.16
N GLU A 104 4.59 4.94 14.38
CA GLU A 104 3.77 5.40 15.51
C GLU A 104 3.14 6.77 15.23
N VAL A 105 3.90 7.70 14.62
CA VAL A 105 3.38 9.03 14.23
C VAL A 105 2.28 8.88 13.17
N LEU A 106 2.53 8.10 12.11
CA LEU A 106 1.54 7.81 11.07
C LEU A 106 0.26 7.21 11.67
N LEU A 107 0.37 6.22 12.54
CA LEU A 107 -0.77 5.56 13.18
C LEU A 107 -1.59 6.54 14.04
N ARG A 108 -0.92 7.40 14.83
CA ARG A 108 -1.61 8.46 15.61
C ARG A 108 -2.34 9.47 14.73
N LEU A 109 -1.76 9.84 13.58
CA LEU A 109 -2.41 10.73 12.61
C LEU A 109 -3.62 10.04 11.98
N ALA A 110 -3.48 8.79 11.57
CA ALA A 110 -4.57 8.01 10.98
C ALA A 110 -5.76 7.88 11.93
N ASP A 111 -5.51 7.53 13.19
CA ASP A 111 -6.54 7.42 14.22
C ASP A 111 -7.20 8.76 14.53
N ARG A 112 -6.41 9.84 14.69
CA ARG A 112 -6.90 11.21 14.93
C ARG A 112 -7.86 11.69 13.85
N HIS A 113 -7.55 11.39 12.57
CA HIS A 113 -8.34 11.84 11.43
C HIS A 113 -9.34 10.79 10.93
N ASN A 114 -9.45 9.65 11.62
CA ASN A 114 -10.28 8.51 11.24
C ASN A 114 -10.03 8.06 9.77
N CYS A 115 -8.76 8.00 9.37
CA CYS A 115 -8.32 7.52 8.06
C CYS A 115 -7.80 6.10 8.16
N GLY A 116 -8.05 5.26 7.16
CA GLY A 116 -7.33 4.01 7.00
C GLY A 116 -5.82 4.24 6.74
N VAL A 117 -5.05 3.19 6.89
CA VAL A 117 -3.63 3.15 6.52
C VAL A 117 -3.42 2.13 5.41
N ASP A 118 -2.61 2.46 4.39
CA ASP A 118 -2.21 1.54 3.33
C ASP A 118 -0.73 1.69 3.04
N LEU A 119 0.05 0.67 3.36
CA LEU A 119 1.50 0.69 3.28
C LEU A 119 2.01 -0.23 2.15
N HIS A 120 2.89 0.30 1.29
CA HIS A 120 3.78 -0.54 0.51
C HIS A 120 4.82 -1.11 1.47
N ILE A 121 4.76 -2.40 1.74
CA ILE A 121 5.55 -3.01 2.80
C ILE A 121 6.23 -4.29 2.33
N ASP A 122 7.52 -4.40 2.63
CA ASP A 122 8.29 -5.60 2.35
C ASP A 122 8.26 -6.01 0.86
N GLU A 123 8.18 -5.02 -0.07
CA GLU A 123 8.37 -5.24 -1.50
C GLU A 123 9.86 -5.40 -1.79
N ALA A 124 10.37 -6.60 -1.55
CA ALA A 124 11.79 -6.89 -1.70
C ALA A 124 12.05 -8.38 -1.89
N ASP A 125 13.22 -8.70 -2.42
CA ASP A 125 13.81 -10.04 -2.53
C ASP A 125 14.84 -10.35 -1.44
N HIS A 126 14.92 -9.49 -0.43
CA HIS A 126 15.82 -9.58 0.72
C HIS A 126 15.16 -8.98 1.98
N GLY A 127 15.87 -9.06 3.12
CA GLY A 127 15.40 -8.41 4.35
C GLY A 127 14.05 -8.92 4.85
N ALA A 128 13.91 -10.25 4.92
CA ALA A 128 12.66 -10.94 5.23
C ALA A 128 11.79 -10.28 6.31
N ALA A 129 10.64 -9.75 5.94
CA ALA A 129 9.60 -9.20 6.81
C ALA A 129 10.07 -8.05 7.75
N GLN A 130 11.10 -7.28 7.38
CA GLN A 130 11.59 -6.21 8.26
C GLN A 130 10.53 -5.13 8.50
N GLY A 131 9.83 -4.70 7.46
CA GLY A 131 8.76 -3.71 7.57
C GLY A 131 7.60 -4.20 8.42
N MET A 132 7.13 -5.42 8.18
CA MET A 132 6.04 -6.03 8.94
C MET A 132 6.35 -6.15 10.43
N VAL A 133 7.59 -6.50 10.77
CA VAL A 133 8.04 -6.56 12.17
C VAL A 133 7.99 -5.19 12.84
N GLN A 134 8.40 -4.12 12.14
CA GLN A 134 8.34 -2.76 12.70
C GLN A 134 6.89 -2.27 12.82
N LEU A 135 6.05 -2.55 11.82
CA LEU A 135 4.62 -2.20 11.89
C LEU A 135 3.94 -2.86 13.10
N LEU A 136 4.17 -4.15 13.31
CA LEU A 136 3.61 -4.87 14.46
C LEU A 136 4.12 -4.35 15.80
N LYS A 137 5.37 -3.87 15.88
CA LYS A 137 5.90 -3.20 17.08
C LYS A 137 5.21 -1.85 17.31
N ALA A 138 5.02 -1.06 16.25
CA ALA A 138 4.34 0.22 16.34
C ALA A 138 2.88 0.05 16.80
N LEU A 139 2.14 -0.92 16.24
CA LEU A 139 0.77 -1.22 16.61
C LEU A 139 0.61 -1.70 18.07
N GLN A 140 1.62 -2.38 18.61
CA GLN A 140 1.64 -2.75 20.04
C GLN A 140 1.74 -1.52 20.95
N ARG A 141 2.40 -0.45 20.51
CA ARG A 141 2.58 0.79 21.29
C ARG A 141 1.47 1.81 21.02
N VAL A 142 0.94 1.81 19.80
CA VAL A 142 -0.13 2.69 19.35
C VAL A 142 -1.21 1.85 18.68
N PRO A 143 -2.08 1.21 19.49
CA PRO A 143 -3.22 0.51 18.92
C PRO A 143 -4.19 1.51 18.29
N VAL A 144 -4.68 1.19 17.09
CA VAL A 144 -5.62 2.02 16.33
C VAL A 144 -6.89 1.25 16.00
N GLN A 145 -7.99 1.98 15.77
CA GLN A 145 -9.28 1.39 15.37
C GLN A 145 -9.51 1.47 13.85
N VAL A 146 -8.67 2.20 13.14
CA VAL A 146 -8.76 2.35 11.69
C VAL A 146 -8.18 1.12 10.96
N PRO A 147 -8.71 0.77 9.77
CA PRO A 147 -8.17 -0.34 8.98
C PRO A 147 -6.70 -0.11 8.58
N VAL A 148 -5.87 -1.14 8.71
CA VAL A 148 -4.47 -1.13 8.27
C VAL A 148 -4.27 -2.19 7.20
N THR A 149 -3.87 -1.75 6.01
CA THR A 149 -3.62 -2.58 4.83
C THR A 149 -2.11 -2.61 4.53
N CYS A 150 -1.62 -3.77 4.14
CA CYS A 150 -0.23 -4.03 3.80
C CYS A 150 -0.16 -4.52 2.35
N SER A 151 0.31 -3.67 1.43
CA SER A 151 0.48 -4.01 0.03
C SER A 151 1.84 -4.67 -0.23
N HIS A 152 1.94 -5.56 -1.21
CA HIS A 152 3.08 -6.41 -1.58
C HIS A 152 3.37 -7.55 -0.59
N ALA A 153 3.98 -7.27 0.56
CA ALA A 153 4.36 -8.27 1.57
C ALA A 153 5.17 -9.46 0.99
N SER A 154 5.95 -9.24 -0.06
CA SER A 154 6.60 -10.31 -0.83
C SER A 154 7.76 -10.95 -0.07
N SER A 155 8.57 -10.14 0.66
CA SER A 155 9.72 -10.66 1.40
C SER A 155 9.34 -11.55 2.60
N LEU A 156 8.05 -11.58 2.97
CA LEU A 156 7.56 -12.53 3.98
C LEU A 156 7.78 -14.00 3.55
N SER A 157 7.75 -14.28 2.25
CA SER A 157 8.00 -15.61 1.70
C SER A 157 9.44 -16.12 1.91
N LEU A 158 10.35 -15.23 2.27
CA LEU A 158 11.76 -15.59 2.56
C LEU A 158 11.93 -16.12 3.99
N LEU A 159 10.91 -16.03 4.84
CA LEU A 159 10.96 -16.54 6.20
C LEU A 159 10.86 -18.07 6.23
N PRO A 160 11.56 -18.72 7.17
CA PRO A 160 11.27 -20.12 7.50
C PRO A 160 9.80 -20.33 7.86
N ALA A 161 9.24 -21.49 7.48
CA ALA A 161 7.80 -21.76 7.61
C ALA A 161 7.25 -21.52 9.03
N SER A 162 8.00 -21.93 10.08
CA SER A 162 7.57 -21.70 11.47
C SER A 162 7.60 -20.23 11.88
N SER A 163 8.53 -19.45 11.36
CA SER A 163 8.61 -18.01 11.62
C SER A 163 7.50 -17.25 10.89
N LEU A 164 7.21 -17.63 9.64
CA LEU A 164 6.10 -17.10 8.88
C LEU A 164 4.75 -17.37 9.57
N ALA A 165 4.53 -18.61 10.07
CA ALA A 165 3.30 -18.94 10.78
C ALA A 165 3.08 -18.04 12.01
N ARG A 166 4.10 -17.90 12.87
CA ARG A 166 4.02 -17.00 14.04
C ARG A 166 3.80 -15.53 13.68
N LEU A 167 4.42 -15.08 12.57
CA LEU A 167 4.22 -13.71 12.09
C LEU A 167 2.79 -13.51 11.60
N ALA A 168 2.27 -14.45 10.81
CA ALA A 168 0.90 -14.40 10.29
C ALA A 168 -0.16 -14.43 11.40
N GLU A 169 0.03 -15.22 12.47
CA GLU A 169 -0.82 -15.17 13.65
C GLU A 169 -0.83 -13.80 14.33
N ARG A 170 0.33 -13.15 14.44
CA ARG A 170 0.43 -11.79 14.98
C ARG A 170 -0.23 -10.76 14.06
N MET A 171 -0.12 -10.91 12.75
CA MET A 171 -0.80 -10.06 11.76
C MET A 171 -2.32 -10.20 11.89
N ALA A 172 -2.83 -11.43 12.01
CA ALA A 172 -4.25 -11.68 12.22
C ALA A 172 -4.76 -11.07 13.54
N ALA A 173 -4.02 -11.26 14.64
CA ALA A 173 -4.35 -10.66 15.94
C ALA A 173 -4.36 -9.13 15.91
N ALA A 174 -3.51 -8.51 15.08
CA ALA A 174 -3.48 -7.06 14.84
C ALA A 174 -4.50 -6.61 13.76
N GLN A 175 -5.36 -7.49 13.28
CA GLN A 175 -6.40 -7.21 12.28
C GLN A 175 -5.85 -6.59 10.98
N LEU A 176 -4.63 -6.93 10.58
CA LEU A 176 -4.04 -6.49 9.33
C LEU A 176 -4.69 -7.19 8.14
N SER A 177 -4.83 -6.47 7.03
CA SER A 177 -5.15 -7.05 5.72
C SER A 177 -3.97 -6.92 4.76
N VAL A 178 -3.90 -7.81 3.76
CA VAL A 178 -2.82 -7.82 2.77
C VAL A 178 -3.41 -7.69 1.36
N ILE A 179 -2.76 -6.87 0.52
CA ILE A 179 -2.99 -6.83 -0.92
C ILE A 179 -1.77 -7.46 -1.59
N ALA A 180 -1.92 -8.64 -2.11
CA ALA A 180 -0.88 -9.31 -2.88
C ALA A 180 -0.85 -8.78 -4.33
N LEU A 181 0.33 -8.54 -4.85
CA LEU A 181 0.59 -7.98 -6.19
C LEU A 181 1.49 -8.91 -7.00
N PRO A 182 1.00 -10.11 -7.36
CA PRO A 182 1.85 -11.18 -7.87
C PRO A 182 2.51 -10.85 -9.22
N LEU A 183 1.82 -10.14 -10.12
CA LEU A 183 2.36 -9.80 -11.43
C LEU A 183 3.53 -8.82 -11.30
N THR A 184 3.34 -7.75 -10.52
CA THR A 184 4.38 -6.76 -10.21
C THR A 184 5.58 -7.41 -9.54
N ASN A 185 5.36 -8.17 -8.47
CA ASN A 185 6.46 -8.78 -7.74
C ASN A 185 7.21 -9.83 -8.58
N ALA A 186 6.51 -10.61 -9.41
CA ALA A 186 7.15 -11.52 -10.34
C ALA A 186 7.98 -10.81 -11.43
N TRP A 187 7.58 -9.60 -11.83
CA TRP A 187 8.32 -8.80 -12.82
C TRP A 187 9.50 -8.07 -12.22
N LEU A 188 9.33 -7.42 -11.08
CA LEU A 188 10.32 -6.51 -10.50
C LEU A 188 11.39 -7.22 -9.66
N LEU A 189 10.99 -8.24 -8.87
CA LEU A 189 11.85 -8.79 -7.84
C LEU A 189 12.74 -9.93 -8.36
N ALA A 190 13.93 -10.02 -7.77
CA ALA A 190 14.94 -11.04 -8.05
C ALA A 190 15.29 -11.16 -9.55
N ARG A 191 15.21 -10.05 -10.30
CA ARG A 191 15.72 -10.02 -11.68
C ARG A 191 17.24 -10.07 -11.67
N ALA A 192 17.79 -10.90 -12.55
CA ALA A 192 19.22 -10.97 -12.79
C ALA A 192 19.43 -10.94 -14.29
N ASP A 193 20.41 -10.14 -14.75
CA ASP A 193 20.86 -10.17 -16.13
C ASP A 193 21.63 -11.47 -16.36
N ASP A 194 21.42 -12.09 -17.50
CA ASP A 194 22.07 -13.32 -17.93
C ASP A 194 21.91 -14.54 -16.99
N ALA A 195 20.93 -14.54 -16.08
CA ALA A 195 20.68 -15.65 -15.20
C ALA A 195 19.18 -15.94 -15.01
N THR A 196 18.84 -17.22 -14.84
CA THR A 196 17.48 -17.59 -14.39
C THR A 196 17.36 -17.34 -12.89
N PRO A 197 16.38 -16.56 -12.43
CA PRO A 197 16.18 -16.32 -11.01
C PRO A 197 15.89 -17.62 -10.25
N LEU A 198 16.59 -17.85 -9.15
CA LEU A 198 16.37 -19.01 -8.28
C LEU A 198 15.05 -18.92 -7.51
N GLN A 199 14.60 -17.70 -7.22
CA GLN A 199 13.33 -17.44 -6.55
C GLN A 199 12.76 -16.11 -7.02
N ARG A 200 11.42 -15.99 -6.94
CA ARG A 200 10.69 -14.75 -7.15
C ARG A 200 9.75 -14.53 -5.97
N PRO A 201 10.16 -13.77 -4.96
CA PRO A 201 9.38 -13.57 -3.74
C PRO A 201 8.00 -12.99 -4.03
N GLN A 202 6.99 -13.57 -3.41
CA GLN A 202 5.60 -13.11 -3.49
C GLN A 202 4.94 -13.24 -2.13
N ALA A 203 3.88 -12.45 -1.90
CA ALA A 203 3.11 -12.61 -0.67
C ALA A 203 2.72 -14.08 -0.45
N PRO A 204 2.95 -14.64 0.73
CA PRO A 204 2.63 -16.03 1.04
C PRO A 204 1.12 -16.20 1.32
N ILE A 205 0.29 -15.97 0.29
CA ILE A 205 -1.17 -15.82 0.35
C ILE A 205 -1.84 -16.92 1.16
N ARG A 206 -1.55 -18.19 0.82
CA ARG A 206 -2.20 -19.33 1.50
C ARG A 206 -1.85 -19.45 2.97
N GLN A 207 -0.60 -19.14 3.34
CA GLN A 207 -0.15 -19.17 4.73
C GLN A 207 -0.82 -18.06 5.54
N LEU A 208 -0.90 -16.85 4.98
CA LEU A 208 -1.59 -15.72 5.60
C LEU A 208 -3.08 -16.01 5.81
N GLN A 209 -3.77 -16.52 4.79
CA GLN A 209 -5.19 -16.88 4.86
C GLN A 209 -5.45 -17.99 5.91
N ARG A 210 -4.59 -19.00 6.00
CA ARG A 210 -4.72 -20.06 7.02
C ARG A 210 -4.61 -19.54 8.44
N SER A 211 -3.87 -18.47 8.66
CA SER A 211 -3.75 -17.77 9.95
C SER A 211 -4.86 -16.75 10.20
N GLY A 212 -5.81 -16.59 9.27
CA GLY A 212 -6.93 -15.65 9.41
C GLY A 212 -6.66 -14.22 8.94
N VAL A 213 -5.53 -13.97 8.24
CA VAL A 213 -5.27 -12.67 7.61
C VAL A 213 -6.07 -12.54 6.33
N PRO A 214 -6.95 -11.52 6.18
CA PRO A 214 -7.62 -11.24 4.92
C PRO A 214 -6.61 -10.89 3.82
N VAL A 215 -6.70 -11.56 2.67
CA VAL A 215 -5.81 -11.28 1.53
C VAL A 215 -6.65 -11.07 0.28
N ALA A 216 -6.43 -9.94 -0.38
CA ALA A 216 -6.90 -9.67 -1.74
C ALA A 216 -5.73 -9.68 -2.72
N VAL A 217 -6.03 -9.77 -4.02
CA VAL A 217 -5.05 -9.74 -5.11
C VAL A 217 -5.37 -8.59 -6.04
N ALA A 218 -4.35 -7.86 -6.47
CA ALA A 218 -4.49 -6.71 -7.37
C ALA A 218 -3.39 -6.71 -8.46
N GLY A 219 -3.58 -5.86 -9.46
CA GLY A 219 -2.70 -5.79 -10.64
C GLY A 219 -1.59 -4.73 -10.55
N ASP A 220 -1.61 -3.86 -9.52
CA ASP A 220 -0.74 -2.71 -9.40
C ASP A 220 -1.03 -1.63 -10.47
N ASN A 221 -0.03 -1.05 -11.12
CA ASN A 221 -0.22 0.06 -12.06
C ASN A 221 -0.85 -0.38 -13.38
N VAL A 222 -1.87 0.35 -13.81
CA VAL A 222 -2.64 0.06 -15.04
C VAL A 222 -1.80 0.18 -16.33
N ALA A 223 -0.70 0.93 -16.30
CA ALA A 223 0.15 1.15 -17.48
C ALA A 223 1.45 0.34 -17.48
N ASP A 224 1.61 -0.58 -16.55
CA ASP A 224 2.80 -1.41 -16.46
C ASP A 224 2.81 -2.51 -17.52
N PRO A 225 4.02 -2.96 -17.99
CA PRO A 225 4.13 -3.94 -19.07
C PRO A 225 3.50 -5.30 -18.79
N TRP A 226 3.32 -5.65 -17.52
CA TRP A 226 2.71 -6.91 -17.08
C TRP A 226 1.20 -6.81 -16.82
N PHE A 227 0.62 -5.61 -16.97
CA PHE A 227 -0.81 -5.43 -16.76
C PHE A 227 -1.58 -6.05 -17.94
N PRO A 228 -2.52 -6.98 -17.68
CA PRO A 228 -3.15 -7.76 -18.74
C PRO A 228 -4.22 -7.01 -19.55
N GLY A 229 -4.44 -5.73 -19.30
CA GLY A 229 -5.38 -4.91 -20.08
C GLY A 229 -6.50 -4.29 -19.29
#